data_ff81862dbcdf3565bd06e295d8694d0a
#
_entry.id   ff81862dbcdf3565bd06e295d8694d0a
#
_cell.length_a   1.000
_cell.length_b   1.000
_cell.length_c   1.000
_cell.angle_alpha   90.00
_cell.angle_beta   90.00
_cell.angle_gamma   90.00
#
_symmetry.space_group_name_H-M   'P 1'
#
loop_
_entity.id
_entity.type
_entity.pdbx_description
1 polymer ?
#
loop_
_entity_poly.entity_id
_entity_poly.type
_entity_poly.pdbx_seq_one_letter_code
_entity_poly.pdbx_strand_id
1 'polypeptide(L)'
;MDLVQSRIVTDDVERLAAFYARLVRVSVVLNDYYVEVPTGAASVGFSQRRFTEYREDQAARPCGPQHHAEIMLDFRAGDVDAEYKRISRLGVTWVMPPATQLWGCRTMIFRDPAGNLVTVSSPAGAAPG
;
A
#
# COMPACT_ATOMS: atom_id res chain seq x y z
N MET A 1 4.88 -3.46 23.30
CA MET A 1 4.93 -4.18 22.03
C MET A 1 4.45 -3.28 20.93
N ASP A 2 5.29 -3.08 19.89
CA ASP A 2 4.98 -2.12 18.85
C ASP A 2 4.97 -2.77 17.47
N LEU A 3 4.01 -2.41 16.66
CA LEU A 3 4.00 -2.86 15.28
C LEU A 3 4.93 -1.93 14.52
N VAL A 4 6.02 -2.46 13.97
CA VAL A 4 7.03 -1.62 13.34
C VAL A 4 7.02 -1.67 11.82
N GLN A 5 6.40 -2.68 11.25
CA GLN A 5 6.41 -2.81 9.80
C GLN A 5 5.23 -3.64 9.33
N SER A 6 4.65 -3.26 8.21
CA SER A 6 3.71 -4.10 7.49
C SER A 6 4.45 -4.70 6.31
N ARG A 7 4.30 -5.99 6.08
CA ARG A 7 5.03 -6.63 4.99
C ARG A 7 4.06 -7.19 3.98
N ILE A 8 4.31 -6.91 2.72
CA ILE A 8 3.51 -7.41 1.62
C ILE A 8 4.34 -8.45 0.88
N VAL A 9 3.78 -9.62 0.69
CA VAL A 9 4.45 -10.69 -0.05
C VAL A 9 3.99 -10.58 -1.50
N THR A 10 4.95 -10.54 -2.41
CA THR A 10 4.63 -10.34 -3.81
C THR A 10 5.61 -11.11 -4.67
N ASP A 11 5.22 -11.36 -5.89
CA ASP A 11 6.11 -12.01 -6.84
C ASP A 11 6.96 -10.98 -7.59
N ASP A 12 6.64 -9.70 -7.49
CA ASP A 12 7.39 -8.66 -8.18
C ASP A 12 7.73 -7.56 -7.19
N VAL A 13 8.77 -7.80 -6.40
CA VAL A 13 9.19 -6.88 -5.35
C VAL A 13 9.60 -5.54 -5.93
N GLU A 14 10.39 -5.54 -6.99
CA GLU A 14 10.92 -4.29 -7.52
C GLU A 14 9.83 -3.36 -8.00
N ARG A 15 8.87 -3.91 -8.72
CA ARG A 15 7.79 -3.09 -9.26
C ARG A 15 6.93 -2.50 -8.15
N LEU A 16 6.57 -3.33 -7.19
CA LEU A 16 5.67 -2.89 -6.13
C LEU A 16 6.39 -1.91 -5.20
N ALA A 17 7.65 -2.19 -4.85
CA ALA A 17 8.40 -1.29 -3.99
C ALA A 17 8.65 0.05 -4.68
N ALA A 18 8.92 0.03 -5.98
CA ALA A 18 9.12 1.26 -6.72
C ALA A 18 7.86 2.12 -6.71
N PHE A 19 6.70 1.49 -6.85
CA PHE A 19 5.44 2.22 -6.80
C PHE A 19 5.28 2.92 -5.45
N TYR A 20 5.49 2.19 -4.35
CA TYR A 20 5.31 2.79 -3.03
C TYR A 20 6.37 3.85 -2.71
N ALA A 21 7.60 3.65 -3.18
CA ALA A 21 8.62 4.68 -3.00
C ALA A 21 8.21 5.99 -3.68
N ARG A 22 7.62 5.88 -4.88
CA ARG A 22 7.13 7.06 -5.57
C ARG A 22 5.92 7.65 -4.88
N LEU A 23 5.05 6.79 -4.38
CA LEU A 23 3.86 7.26 -3.68
C LEU A 23 4.23 8.09 -2.46
N VAL A 24 5.19 7.61 -1.65
CA VAL A 24 5.56 8.32 -0.43
C VAL A 24 6.77 9.23 -0.61
N ARG A 25 7.30 9.31 -1.83
CA ARG A 25 8.36 10.25 -2.21
C ARG A 25 9.67 9.99 -1.49
N VAL A 26 10.10 8.74 -1.49
CA VAL A 26 11.40 8.38 -0.93
C VAL A 26 12.19 7.62 -1.99
N SER A 27 13.49 7.57 -1.82
CA SER A 27 14.35 6.80 -2.70
C SER A 27 14.77 5.55 -1.99
N VAL A 28 14.71 4.43 -2.68
CA VAL A 28 15.14 3.15 -2.12
C VAL A 28 15.96 2.42 -3.15
N VAL A 29 16.78 1.48 -2.69
CA VAL A 29 17.55 0.64 -3.59
C VAL A 29 16.72 -0.61 -3.84
N LEU A 30 16.40 -0.88 -5.09
CA LEU A 30 15.53 -1.98 -5.44
C LEU A 30 16.31 -3.27 -5.61
N ASN A 31 15.70 -4.37 -5.24
CA ASN A 31 16.19 -5.70 -5.52
C ASN A 31 14.98 -6.61 -5.62
N ASP A 32 15.19 -7.87 -5.99
CA ASP A 32 14.05 -8.74 -6.25
C ASP A 32 13.73 -9.66 -5.08
N TYR A 33 14.25 -9.42 -3.90
CA TYR A 33 13.95 -10.30 -2.76
C TYR A 33 13.35 -9.56 -1.57
N TYR A 34 13.82 -8.37 -1.22
CA TYR A 34 13.23 -7.62 -0.11
C TYR A 34 13.61 -6.15 -0.20
N VAL A 35 12.60 -5.29 -0.13
CA VAL A 35 12.81 -3.85 -0.11
C VAL A 35 11.92 -3.27 0.99
N GLU A 36 12.48 -2.37 1.77
CA GLU A 36 11.70 -1.68 2.79
C GLU A 36 11.55 -0.23 2.40
N VAL A 37 10.31 0.27 2.43
CA VAL A 37 10.00 1.64 2.08
C VAL A 37 9.56 2.35 3.36
N PRO A 38 10.34 3.32 3.84
CA PRO A 38 9.95 4.05 5.04
C PRO A 38 8.83 5.02 4.74
N THR A 39 7.89 5.15 5.65
CA THR A 39 6.73 5.99 5.44
C THR A 39 6.51 6.94 6.60
N GLY A 40 7.55 7.34 7.29
CA GLY A 40 7.41 8.22 8.44
C GLY A 40 7.52 7.43 9.72
N ALA A 41 6.42 7.22 10.43
CA ALA A 41 6.47 6.53 11.71
C ALA A 41 6.60 5.03 11.56
N ALA A 42 6.35 4.50 10.37
CA ALA A 42 6.39 3.05 10.15
C ALA A 42 7.04 2.76 8.81
N SER A 43 7.01 1.53 8.36
CA SER A 43 7.52 1.19 7.05
C SER A 43 6.68 0.09 6.44
N VAL A 44 6.79 -0.05 5.13
CA VAL A 44 6.16 -1.15 4.41
C VAL A 44 7.29 -1.96 3.78
N GLY A 45 7.33 -3.25 4.06
CA GLY A 45 8.33 -4.13 3.46
C GLY A 45 7.70 -4.93 2.34
N PHE A 46 8.49 -5.24 1.33
CA PHE A 46 8.02 -6.03 0.21
C PHE A 46 8.95 -7.23 0.08
N SER A 47 8.39 -8.43 0.21
CA SER A 47 9.19 -9.65 0.23
C SER A 47 8.78 -10.55 -0.92
N GLN A 48 9.77 -11.17 -1.55
CA GLN A 48 9.50 -12.13 -2.60
C GLN A 48 8.86 -13.37 -2.00
N ARG A 49 7.80 -13.84 -2.65
CA ARG A 49 7.00 -14.93 -2.10
C ARG A 49 7.83 -16.17 -1.78
N ARG A 50 8.75 -16.52 -2.67
CA ARG A 50 9.51 -17.75 -2.45
C ARG A 50 10.41 -17.70 -1.24
N PHE A 51 10.72 -16.52 -0.72
CA PHE A 51 11.57 -16.40 0.45
C PHE A 51 10.77 -16.31 1.74
N THR A 52 9.44 -16.34 1.66
CA THR A 52 8.63 -16.27 2.84
C THR A 52 7.85 -17.55 3.07
N GLU A 53 8.00 -18.53 2.22
CA GLU A 53 7.30 -19.80 2.37
C GLU A 53 8.17 -20.73 3.18
N TYR A 54 7.57 -21.44 4.10
CA TYR A 54 8.29 -22.37 4.94
C TYR A 54 7.97 -23.77 4.46
N ARG A 55 8.97 -24.61 4.53
CA ARG A 55 8.89 -25.88 3.92
C ARG A 55 7.83 -26.73 4.38
N GLU A 56 7.69 -26.85 5.62
CA GLU A 56 6.76 -27.79 6.13
C GLU A 56 5.36 -27.37 5.89
N ASP A 57 5.13 -26.15 5.57
CA ASP A 57 3.82 -25.69 5.34
C ASP A 57 3.28 -26.07 4.07
N GLN A 58 4.13 -26.38 3.17
CA GLN A 58 3.68 -26.49 1.87
C GLN A 58 2.72 -27.55 1.65
N ALA A 59 2.87 -28.62 2.31
CA ALA A 59 1.98 -29.71 2.09
C ALA A 59 0.58 -29.39 2.49
N ALA A 60 0.45 -28.60 3.48
CA ALA A 60 -0.85 -28.30 3.95
C ALA A 60 -1.43 -27.09 3.31
N ARG A 61 -0.71 -26.45 2.46
CA ARG A 61 -1.16 -25.24 1.90
C ARG A 61 -2.36 -25.42 1.04
N PRO A 62 -3.38 -24.72 1.28
CA PRO A 62 -4.55 -24.81 0.43
C PRO A 62 -4.14 -24.19 -0.84
N CYS A 63 -4.41 -24.82 -1.84
CA CYS A 63 -4.05 -24.24 -3.01
C CYS A 63 -5.08 -23.40 -3.46
N GLY A 64 -5.40 -22.51 -3.26
CA GLY A 64 -6.39 -21.75 -3.83
C GLY A 64 -5.88 -20.43 -4.15
N PRO A 65 -5.78 -20.06 -5.33
CA PRO A 65 -5.42 -18.74 -5.65
C PRO A 65 -6.45 -17.80 -5.12
N GLN A 66 -7.57 -18.28 -4.85
CA GLN A 66 -8.62 -17.44 -4.40
C GLN A 66 -8.42 -17.01 -2.97
N HIS A 67 -7.43 -17.50 -2.31
CA HIS A 67 -7.25 -17.14 -0.93
C HIS A 67 -6.21 -16.06 -0.74
N HIS A 68 -6.17 -15.09 -1.60
CA HIS A 68 -5.30 -13.98 -1.38
C HIS A 68 -5.93 -13.12 -0.31
N ALA A 69 -5.27 -12.99 0.78
CA ALA A 69 -5.74 -12.08 1.80
C ALA A 69 -5.52 -10.69 1.23
N GLU A 70 -6.57 -9.94 1.16
CA GLU A 70 -6.47 -8.61 0.62
C GLU A 70 -5.96 -7.69 1.70
N ILE A 71 -4.94 -6.94 1.43
CA ILE A 71 -4.36 -6.03 2.37
C ILE A 71 -4.83 -4.63 2.06
N MET A 72 -5.11 -3.85 3.10
CA MET A 72 -5.49 -2.47 2.93
C MET A 72 -4.50 -1.62 3.69
N LEU A 73 -3.90 -0.64 3.02
CA LEU A 73 -2.97 0.27 3.65
C LEU A 73 -3.60 1.65 3.73
N ASP A 74 -3.54 2.25 4.91
CA ASP A 74 -4.13 3.56 5.13
C ASP A 74 -3.03 4.60 5.28
N PHE A 75 -3.12 5.65 4.48
CA PHE A 75 -2.20 6.77 4.57
C PHE A 75 -2.96 8.03 4.93
N ARG A 76 -2.27 8.97 5.56
CA ARG A 76 -2.84 10.26 5.87
C ARG A 76 -2.12 11.32 5.05
N ALA A 77 -2.86 12.24 4.51
CA ALA A 77 -2.30 13.35 3.75
C ALA A 77 -2.95 14.66 4.21
N GLY A 78 -2.27 15.75 3.94
CA GLY A 78 -2.83 17.03 4.31
C GLY A 78 -3.87 17.51 3.33
N ASP A 79 -3.69 17.20 2.05
CA ASP A 79 -4.59 17.67 1.01
C ASP A 79 -4.85 16.51 0.05
N VAL A 80 -5.97 15.82 0.25
CA VAL A 80 -6.30 14.64 -0.56
C VAL A 80 -6.50 15.01 -2.01
N ASP A 81 -7.07 16.16 -2.31
CA ASP A 81 -7.32 16.52 -3.71
C ASP A 81 -6.02 16.80 -4.46
N ALA A 82 -5.04 17.39 -3.79
CA ALA A 82 -3.74 17.60 -4.42
C ALA A 82 -3.05 16.26 -4.66
N GLU A 83 -3.17 15.35 -3.70
CA GLU A 83 -2.58 14.03 -3.87
C GLU A 83 -3.29 13.25 -4.97
N TYR A 84 -4.57 13.46 -5.13
CA TYR A 84 -5.32 12.77 -6.17
C TYR A 84 -4.72 13.08 -7.54
N LYS A 85 -4.38 14.34 -7.79
CA LYS A 85 -3.80 14.71 -9.07
C LYS A 85 -2.44 14.05 -9.26
N ARG A 86 -1.63 14.05 -8.22
CA ARG A 86 -0.30 13.47 -8.29
C ARG A 86 -0.37 11.96 -8.47
N ILE A 87 -1.19 11.30 -7.68
CA ILE A 87 -1.27 9.84 -7.68
C ILE A 87 -1.89 9.34 -8.98
N SER A 88 -2.79 10.11 -9.58
CA SER A 88 -3.36 9.72 -10.86
C SER A 88 -2.29 9.55 -11.92
N ARG A 89 -1.16 10.24 -11.79
CA ARG A 89 -0.08 10.10 -12.75
C ARG A 89 0.74 8.86 -12.53
N LEU A 90 0.51 8.14 -11.43
CA LEU A 90 1.22 6.90 -11.16
C LEU A 90 0.55 5.71 -11.82
N GLY A 91 -0.61 5.92 -12.44
CA GLY A 91 -1.26 4.82 -13.17
C GLY A 91 -2.03 3.86 -12.30
N VAL A 92 -2.57 4.33 -11.19
CA VAL A 92 -3.31 3.45 -10.29
C VAL A 92 -4.69 3.15 -10.84
N THR A 93 -5.31 2.11 -10.31
CA THR A 93 -6.70 1.80 -10.62
C THR A 93 -7.55 2.38 -9.51
N TRP A 94 -8.38 3.35 -9.85
CA TRP A 94 -9.20 4.02 -8.84
C TRP A 94 -10.39 3.17 -8.44
N VAL A 95 -10.65 3.10 -7.14
CA VAL A 95 -11.84 2.48 -6.60
C VAL A 95 -12.83 3.56 -6.21
N MET A 96 -12.35 4.63 -5.58
CA MET A 96 -13.20 5.74 -5.20
C MET A 96 -12.38 7.02 -5.30
N PRO A 97 -12.81 7.99 -6.10
CA PRO A 97 -12.11 9.27 -6.15
C PRO A 97 -12.37 10.04 -4.85
N PRO A 98 -11.70 11.16 -4.63
CA PRO A 98 -11.90 11.89 -3.39
C PRO A 98 -13.34 12.18 -3.08
N ALA A 99 -13.77 11.85 -1.89
CA ALA A 99 -15.12 12.08 -1.43
C ALA A 99 -15.11 12.39 0.05
N THR A 100 -15.97 13.31 0.47
CA THR A 100 -16.08 13.63 1.88
C THR A 100 -17.02 12.63 2.52
N GLN A 101 -16.54 11.96 3.55
CA GLN A 101 -17.33 10.95 4.23
C GLN A 101 -18.26 11.57 5.26
N LEU A 102 -19.22 10.79 5.70
CA LEU A 102 -20.19 11.31 6.66
C LEU A 102 -19.55 11.79 7.95
N TRP A 103 -18.44 11.19 8.32
CA TRP A 103 -17.75 11.58 9.54
C TRP A 103 -16.75 12.72 9.33
N GLY A 104 -16.71 13.30 8.11
CA GLY A 104 -15.94 14.51 7.88
C GLY A 104 -14.59 14.33 7.21
N CYS A 105 -14.05 13.15 7.20
CA CYS A 105 -12.77 12.93 6.52
C CYS A 105 -12.98 12.91 5.01
N ARG A 106 -12.02 13.44 4.30
CA ARG A 106 -12.03 13.33 2.86
C ARG A 106 -11.12 12.18 2.47
N THR A 107 -11.63 11.23 1.72
CA THR A 107 -10.93 9.95 1.49
C THR A 107 -10.98 9.57 0.03
N MET A 108 -9.92 8.94 -0.45
CA MET A 108 -9.91 8.32 -1.76
C MET A 108 -9.31 6.93 -1.63
N ILE A 109 -9.68 6.04 -2.54
CA ILE A 109 -9.25 4.65 -2.49
C ILE A 109 -8.81 4.20 -3.87
N PHE A 110 -7.68 3.53 -3.94
CA PHE A 110 -7.21 3.00 -5.21
C PHE A 110 -6.50 1.67 -4.96
N ARG A 111 -6.16 0.97 -6.05
CA ARG A 111 -5.42 -0.27 -5.94
C ARG A 111 -4.00 -0.06 -6.40
N ASP A 112 -3.07 -0.70 -5.70
CA ASP A 112 -1.68 -0.65 -6.10
C ASP A 112 -1.46 -1.62 -7.27
N PRO A 113 -0.24 -1.69 -7.82
CA PRO A 113 0.01 -2.57 -8.97
C PRO A 113 -0.26 -4.05 -8.71
N ALA A 114 -0.26 -4.47 -7.45
CA ALA A 114 -0.55 -5.87 -7.13
C ALA A 114 -2.01 -6.09 -6.76
N GLY A 115 -2.82 -5.03 -6.76
CA GLY A 115 -4.24 -5.16 -6.47
C GLY A 115 -4.62 -4.89 -5.04
N ASN A 116 -3.68 -4.54 -4.17
CA ASN A 116 -4.01 -4.24 -2.80
C ASN A 116 -4.70 -2.90 -2.69
N LEU A 117 -5.56 -2.75 -1.69
CA LEU A 117 -6.28 -1.49 -1.50
C LEU A 117 -5.44 -0.48 -0.74
N VAL A 118 -5.48 0.76 -1.19
CA VAL A 118 -4.78 1.86 -0.53
C VAL A 118 -5.78 2.97 -0.31
N THR A 119 -5.86 3.46 0.92
CA THR A 119 -6.70 4.62 1.22
C THR A 119 -5.80 5.78 1.57
N VAL A 120 -6.19 6.96 1.12
CA VAL A 120 -5.53 8.20 1.51
C VAL A 120 -6.60 9.12 2.03
N SER A 121 -6.43 9.61 3.24
CA SER A 121 -7.44 10.44 3.89
C SER A 121 -6.82 11.68 4.50
N SER A 122 -7.59 12.75 4.53
CA SER A 122 -7.21 13.90 5.33
C SER A 122 -7.97 13.81 6.64
N PRO A 123 -7.42 14.39 7.71
CA PRO A 123 -8.09 14.33 9.01
C PRO A 123 -9.44 14.99 8.98
N ALA A 124 -10.35 14.52 9.81
CA ALA A 124 -11.65 15.12 9.92
C ALA A 124 -11.49 16.57 10.38
N GLY A 125 -12.23 17.44 9.77
CA GLY A 125 -12.15 18.84 10.14
C GLY A 125 -10.99 19.58 9.52
N ALA A 126 -10.16 18.92 8.78
CA ALA A 126 -9.03 19.58 8.15
C ALA A 126 -9.47 20.33 6.92
N ALA A 127 -10.60 20.09 6.43
CA ALA A 127 -11.00 20.74 5.25
C ALA A 127 -11.61 22.02 5.59
N PRO A 128 -11.11 23.09 5.20
CA PRO A 128 -11.66 24.32 5.52
C PRO A 128 -12.80 24.49 4.63
N GLY A 129 -13.65 24.30 4.76
CA GLY A 129 -14.76 24.62 3.94
C GLY A 129 -14.48 24.71 2.50
#